data_4724b6f9154e4ed2514bae6afb40aa5b
#
_entry.id   4724b6f9154e4ed2514bae6afb40aa5b
#
_cell.length_a   1.000
_cell.length_b   1.000
_cell.length_c   1.000
_cell.angle_alpha   90.00
_cell.angle_beta   90.00
_cell.angle_gamma   90.00
#
_symmetry.space_group_name_H-M   'P 1'
#
loop_
_entity.id
_entity.type
_entity.pdbx_description
1 polymer ?
#
loop_
_entity_poly.entity_id
_entity_poly.type
_entity_poly.pdbx_seq_one_letter_code
_entity_poly.pdbx_strand_id
1 'polypeptide(L)'
;PFDIKMGNDPIGLQRAWLYLSKHTDSFEDFLSCLVALINTYGGKKSDKKDILSNVKKALNDSHIEFELIEDTDGVFIFPKGAKELDDALVSEPLEWLRDYPKARETYIIALKQYSEGIYIRDVADNLRKSLETFLQEFLGNTKNLETNKNEICKYLGEQGVDSGVSGLFQPLINAYKNINDRIAKHNDAVDKNLLEFLLYQTGVLIRMVIIIKNGGKV
;
A
#
# COMPACT_ATOMS: atom_id res chain seq x y z
N PRO A 1 0.02 27.82 5.26
CA PRO A 1 -1.23 27.18 5.60
C PRO A 1 -2.30 27.73 4.67
N PHE A 2 -2.74 26.92 3.69
CA PHE A 2 -3.78 27.33 2.74
C PHE A 2 -5.13 26.95 3.34
N ASP A 3 -5.85 27.94 3.85
CA ASP A 3 -7.21 27.78 4.35
C ASP A 3 -8.17 27.86 3.15
N ILE A 4 -8.24 26.81 2.35
CA ILE A 4 -9.22 26.69 1.27
C ILE A 4 -10.51 26.19 1.91
N LYS A 5 -11.38 27.10 2.34
CA LYS A 5 -12.77 26.77 2.64
C LYS A 5 -13.46 26.40 1.32
N MET A 6 -13.47 25.13 0.99
CA MET A 6 -14.27 24.58 -0.10
C MET A 6 -15.74 24.50 0.35
N GLY A 7 -16.49 25.56 0.11
CA GLY A 7 -17.97 25.51 0.13
C GLY A 7 -18.47 24.67 -1.04
N ASN A 8 -19.77 24.29 -1.01
CA ASN A 8 -20.49 23.53 -2.05
C ASN A 8 -20.58 24.26 -3.41
N ASP A 9 -19.50 24.92 -3.84
CA ASP A 9 -19.46 25.74 -5.05
C ASP A 9 -18.71 24.97 -6.16
N PRO A 10 -19.43 24.53 -7.24
CA PRO A 10 -18.77 23.92 -8.41
C PRO A 10 -17.67 24.80 -9.03
N ILE A 11 -17.79 26.12 -8.89
CA ILE A 11 -16.79 27.09 -9.32
C ILE A 11 -15.52 26.99 -8.45
N GLY A 12 -15.66 26.67 -7.16
CA GLY A 12 -14.55 26.48 -6.24
C GLY A 12 -13.67 25.28 -6.62
N LEU A 13 -14.28 24.15 -6.99
CA LEU A 13 -13.58 22.95 -7.46
C LEU A 13 -12.84 23.21 -8.78
N GLN A 14 -13.48 23.89 -9.73
CA GLN A 14 -12.86 24.25 -11.01
C GLN A 14 -11.69 25.22 -10.84
N ARG A 15 -11.80 26.18 -9.91
CA ARG A 15 -10.72 27.10 -9.56
C ARG A 15 -9.56 26.39 -8.87
N ALA A 16 -9.85 25.47 -7.95
CA ALA A 16 -8.82 24.66 -7.29
C ALA A 16 -8.05 23.80 -8.30
N TRP A 17 -8.75 23.15 -9.23
CA TRP A 17 -8.15 22.37 -10.32
C TRP A 17 -7.23 23.24 -11.19
N LEU A 18 -7.71 24.40 -11.65
CA LEU A 18 -6.92 25.34 -12.44
C LEU A 18 -5.72 25.90 -11.67
N TYR A 19 -5.87 26.10 -10.37
CA TYR A 19 -4.77 26.52 -9.52
C TYR A 19 -3.71 25.43 -9.42
N LEU A 20 -4.09 24.22 -9.10
CA LEU A 20 -3.16 23.08 -9.01
C LEU A 20 -2.41 22.84 -10.31
N SER A 21 -3.12 22.82 -11.45
CA SER A 21 -2.50 22.60 -12.77
C SER A 21 -1.47 23.66 -13.18
N LYS A 22 -1.49 24.84 -12.52
CA LYS A 22 -0.55 25.95 -12.81
C LYS A 22 0.58 26.08 -11.79
N HIS A 23 0.47 25.45 -10.63
CA HIS A 23 1.37 25.68 -9.48
C HIS A 23 1.99 24.38 -8.96
N THR A 24 1.84 23.28 -9.67
CA THR A 24 2.57 22.04 -9.42
C THR A 24 3.69 21.88 -10.43
N ASP A 25 4.87 21.51 -9.96
CA ASP A 25 6.08 21.43 -10.78
C ASP A 25 6.17 20.09 -11.53
N SER A 26 5.43 19.07 -11.07
CA SER A 26 5.37 17.75 -11.69
C SER A 26 3.94 17.21 -11.69
N PHE A 27 3.71 16.14 -12.47
CA PHE A 27 2.42 15.46 -12.50
C PHE A 27 2.17 14.72 -11.18
N GLU A 28 3.21 14.18 -10.56
CA GLU A 28 3.16 13.53 -9.24
C GLU A 28 2.73 14.52 -8.16
N ASP A 29 3.28 15.74 -8.16
CA ASP A 29 2.87 16.81 -7.23
C ASP A 29 1.40 17.19 -7.42
N PHE A 30 0.96 17.28 -8.69
CA PHE A 30 -0.44 17.52 -9.01
C PHE A 30 -1.34 16.44 -8.43
N LEU A 31 -1.00 15.15 -8.62
CA LEU A 31 -1.76 14.03 -8.10
C LEU A 31 -1.78 14.01 -6.57
N SER A 32 -0.66 14.28 -5.93
CA SER A 32 -0.55 14.37 -4.46
C SER A 32 -1.44 15.47 -3.89
N CYS A 33 -1.44 16.64 -4.51
CA CYS A 33 -2.32 17.74 -4.14
C CYS A 33 -3.80 17.41 -4.37
N LEU A 34 -4.14 16.73 -5.46
CA LEU A 34 -5.49 16.28 -5.76
C LEU A 34 -6.02 15.31 -4.69
N VAL A 35 -5.20 14.34 -4.29
CA VAL A 35 -5.52 13.39 -3.21
C VAL A 35 -5.72 14.12 -1.89
N ALA A 36 -4.85 15.06 -1.54
CA ALA A 36 -5.00 15.87 -0.33
C ALA A 36 -6.32 16.65 -0.33
N LEU A 37 -6.71 17.24 -1.46
CA LEU A 37 -8.00 17.92 -1.61
C LEU A 37 -9.19 16.98 -1.43
N ILE A 38 -9.13 15.78 -2.01
CA ILE A 38 -10.20 14.78 -1.87
C ILE A 38 -10.32 14.32 -0.41
N ASN A 39 -9.20 14.11 0.27
CA ASN A 39 -9.17 13.67 1.67
C ASN A 39 -9.67 14.74 2.62
N THR A 40 -9.42 16.01 2.33
CA THR A 40 -9.88 17.15 3.14
C THR A 40 -11.28 17.67 2.75
N TYR A 41 -11.92 17.07 1.74
CA TYR A 41 -13.22 17.48 1.28
C TYR A 41 -14.30 17.32 2.35
N GLY A 42 -14.82 18.44 2.86
CA GLY A 42 -15.82 18.52 3.92
C GLY A 42 -17.29 18.53 3.44
N GLY A 43 -17.54 18.31 2.15
CA GLY A 43 -18.86 18.29 1.55
C GLY A 43 -19.63 16.97 1.77
N LYS A 44 -20.73 16.79 1.03
CA LYS A 44 -21.55 15.58 1.15
C LYS A 44 -20.77 14.35 0.67
N LYS A 45 -21.03 13.21 1.35
CA LYS A 45 -20.41 11.92 1.00
C LYS A 45 -20.74 11.46 -0.43
N SER A 46 -21.93 11.80 -0.96
CA SER A 46 -22.31 11.58 -2.36
C SER A 46 -21.37 12.29 -3.32
N ASP A 47 -21.10 13.57 -3.08
CA ASP A 47 -20.29 14.40 -3.96
C ASP A 47 -18.84 13.93 -3.98
N LYS A 48 -18.32 13.46 -2.83
CA LYS A 48 -16.98 12.84 -2.74
C LYS A 48 -16.89 11.58 -3.61
N LYS A 49 -17.92 10.73 -3.61
CA LYS A 49 -17.98 9.54 -4.46
C LYS A 49 -18.00 9.90 -5.95
N ASP A 50 -18.75 10.92 -6.33
CA ASP A 50 -18.82 11.38 -7.70
C ASP A 50 -17.47 11.96 -8.17
N ILE A 51 -16.79 12.73 -7.31
CA ILE A 51 -15.43 13.23 -7.58
C ILE A 51 -14.47 12.06 -7.79
N LEU A 52 -14.47 11.07 -6.89
CA LEU A 52 -13.61 9.90 -7.01
C LEU A 52 -13.88 9.09 -8.28
N SER A 53 -15.16 8.86 -8.60
CA SER A 53 -15.54 8.15 -9.82
C SER A 53 -15.05 8.86 -11.07
N ASN A 54 -15.22 10.20 -11.12
CA ASN A 54 -14.79 11.01 -12.25
C ASN A 54 -13.25 11.03 -12.40
N VAL A 55 -12.51 11.13 -11.29
CA VAL A 55 -11.04 11.09 -11.31
C VAL A 55 -10.55 9.72 -11.74
N LYS A 56 -11.10 8.61 -11.20
CA LYS A 56 -10.77 7.25 -11.64
C LYS A 56 -11.02 7.06 -13.14
N LYS A 57 -12.16 7.54 -13.63
CA LYS A 57 -12.48 7.49 -15.05
C LYS A 57 -11.49 8.30 -15.89
N ALA A 58 -11.17 9.52 -15.47
CA ALA A 58 -10.22 10.37 -16.18
C ALA A 58 -8.81 9.74 -16.26
N LEU A 59 -8.32 9.15 -15.16
CA LEU A 59 -7.05 8.44 -15.16
C LEU A 59 -7.05 7.25 -16.13
N ASN A 60 -8.12 6.46 -16.14
CA ASN A 60 -8.26 5.32 -17.04
C ASN A 60 -8.37 5.75 -18.51
N ASP A 61 -9.20 6.73 -18.81
CA ASP A 61 -9.44 7.21 -20.19
C ASP A 61 -8.18 7.89 -20.78
N SER A 62 -7.34 8.46 -19.92
CA SER A 62 -6.09 9.13 -20.33
C SER A 62 -4.89 8.18 -20.39
N HIS A 63 -5.07 6.88 -20.15
CA HIS A 63 -3.99 5.90 -20.05
C HIS A 63 -2.86 6.29 -19.11
N ILE A 64 -3.21 7.01 -18.03
CA ILE A 64 -2.27 7.43 -17.01
C ILE A 64 -2.02 6.25 -16.07
N GLU A 65 -0.76 5.91 -15.87
CA GLU A 65 -0.32 4.76 -15.08
C GLU A 65 -0.40 5.01 -13.57
N PHE A 66 -1.57 5.50 -13.10
CA PHE A 66 -1.87 5.69 -11.68
C PHE A 66 -3.28 5.20 -11.36
N GLU A 67 -3.46 4.71 -10.14
CA GLU A 67 -4.74 4.24 -9.62
C GLU A 67 -5.07 4.92 -8.30
N LEU A 68 -6.36 5.26 -8.13
CA LEU A 68 -6.92 5.76 -6.87
C LEU A 68 -7.57 4.62 -6.09
N ILE A 69 -7.08 4.40 -4.88
CA ILE A 69 -7.65 3.45 -3.92
C ILE A 69 -8.34 4.23 -2.81
N GLU A 70 -9.58 3.85 -2.49
CA GLU A 70 -10.35 4.39 -1.38
C GLU A 70 -10.40 3.38 -0.25
N ASP A 71 -10.04 3.81 0.96
CA ASP A 71 -10.10 3.03 2.17
C ASP A 71 -10.77 3.83 3.30
N THR A 72 -11.00 3.20 4.47
CA THR A 72 -11.53 3.84 5.68
C THR A 72 -10.68 5.03 6.13
N ASP A 73 -9.39 4.99 5.89
CA ASP A 73 -8.43 6.03 6.29
C ASP A 73 -8.24 7.13 5.23
N GLY A 74 -8.84 6.98 4.06
CA GLY A 74 -8.83 8.00 3.02
C GLY A 74 -8.62 7.45 1.62
N VAL A 75 -8.23 8.36 0.73
CA VAL A 75 -7.92 8.08 -0.67
C VAL A 75 -6.42 8.12 -0.86
N PHE A 76 -5.90 7.17 -1.59
CA PHE A 76 -4.49 7.04 -1.95
C PHE A 76 -4.36 6.94 -3.46
N ILE A 77 -3.21 7.34 -3.98
CA ILE A 77 -2.88 7.18 -5.40
C ILE A 77 -1.57 6.41 -5.54
N PHE A 78 -1.55 5.44 -6.46
CA PHE A 78 -0.39 4.58 -6.72
C PHE A 78 -0.06 4.54 -8.19
N PRO A 79 1.22 4.39 -8.56
CA PRO A 79 1.60 3.99 -9.91
C PRO A 79 0.98 2.63 -10.23
N LYS A 80 0.45 2.47 -11.44
CA LYS A 80 0.04 1.16 -11.96
C LYS A 80 1.27 0.42 -12.47
N GLY A 81 1.48 -0.81 -11.99
CA GLY A 81 2.33 -1.77 -12.67
C GLY A 81 1.55 -2.53 -13.76
N ALA A 82 1.44 -3.85 -13.64
CA ALA A 82 0.44 -4.58 -14.42
C ALA A 82 -0.91 -4.48 -13.71
N LYS A 83 -1.91 -3.82 -14.32
CA LYS A 83 -3.19 -3.44 -13.66
C LYS A 83 -3.85 -4.58 -12.88
N GLU A 84 -3.85 -5.78 -13.43
CA GLU A 84 -4.42 -6.97 -12.79
C GLU A 84 -3.58 -7.45 -11.58
N LEU A 85 -2.27 -7.20 -11.60
CA LEU A 85 -1.38 -7.48 -10.48
C LEU A 85 -1.53 -6.43 -9.37
N ASP A 86 -1.75 -5.16 -9.71
CA ASP A 86 -1.88 -4.07 -8.73
C ASP A 86 -3.18 -4.19 -7.94
N ASP A 87 -4.30 -4.53 -8.58
CA ASP A 87 -5.56 -4.79 -7.90
C ASP A 87 -5.42 -5.96 -6.91
N ALA A 88 -4.81 -7.06 -7.36
CA ALA A 88 -4.65 -8.26 -6.55
C ALA A 88 -3.57 -8.17 -5.46
N LEU A 89 -2.56 -7.33 -5.62
CA LEU A 89 -1.37 -7.32 -4.75
C LEU A 89 -1.22 -6.05 -3.92
N VAL A 90 -1.93 -4.98 -4.26
CA VAL A 90 -1.89 -3.70 -3.51
C VAL A 90 -3.24 -3.42 -2.86
N SER A 91 -4.34 -3.47 -3.61
CA SER A 91 -5.68 -3.16 -3.10
C SER A 91 -6.26 -4.29 -2.25
N GLU A 92 -6.15 -5.52 -2.73
CA GLU A 92 -6.69 -6.69 -2.01
C GLU A 92 -6.01 -6.95 -0.66
N PRO A 93 -4.67 -6.78 -0.46
CA PRO A 93 -4.07 -6.91 0.85
C PRO A 93 -4.69 -6.01 1.92
N LEU A 94 -5.18 -4.83 1.56
CA LEU A 94 -5.89 -3.94 2.49
C LEU A 94 -7.23 -4.54 2.95
N GLU A 95 -7.94 -5.24 2.06
CA GLU A 95 -9.16 -5.97 2.40
C GLU A 95 -8.85 -7.17 3.30
N TRP A 96 -7.83 -7.96 2.97
CA TRP A 96 -7.45 -9.14 3.76
C TRP A 96 -6.91 -8.77 5.14
N LEU A 97 -6.23 -7.63 5.25
CA LEU A 97 -5.73 -7.12 6.53
C LEU A 97 -6.82 -6.47 7.40
N ARG A 98 -8.08 -6.45 6.97
CA ARG A 98 -9.19 -5.87 7.77
C ARG A 98 -9.29 -6.51 9.16
N ASP A 99 -9.06 -7.82 9.26
CA ASP A 99 -9.08 -8.57 10.52
C ASP A 99 -7.77 -8.44 11.31
N TYR A 100 -6.77 -7.72 10.78
CA TYR A 100 -5.43 -7.52 11.35
C TYR A 100 -5.10 -6.02 11.42
N PRO A 101 -5.73 -5.27 12.32
CA PRO A 101 -5.74 -3.81 12.27
C PRO A 101 -4.35 -3.17 12.42
N LYS A 102 -3.47 -3.73 13.23
CA LYS A 102 -2.12 -3.19 13.44
C LYS A 102 -1.24 -3.41 12.20
N ALA A 103 -1.32 -4.59 11.60
CA ALA A 103 -0.62 -4.89 10.35
C ALA A 103 -1.12 -3.99 9.22
N ARG A 104 -2.44 -3.79 9.14
CA ARG A 104 -3.09 -2.93 8.16
C ARG A 104 -2.64 -1.47 8.27
N GLU A 105 -2.58 -0.92 9.48
CA GLU A 105 -2.12 0.45 9.73
C GLU A 105 -0.70 0.67 9.18
N THR A 106 0.24 -0.23 9.51
CA THR A 106 1.62 -0.15 9.03
C THR A 106 1.73 -0.37 7.52
N TYR A 107 0.88 -1.21 6.93
CA TYR A 107 0.83 -1.41 5.48
C TYR A 107 0.37 -0.13 4.76
N ILE A 108 -0.68 0.53 5.25
CA ILE A 108 -1.17 1.81 4.72
C ILE A 108 -0.08 2.89 4.79
N ILE A 109 0.66 2.97 5.90
CA ILE A 109 1.77 3.93 6.04
C ILE A 109 2.84 3.66 4.95
N ALA A 110 3.20 2.40 4.73
CA ALA A 110 4.16 2.03 3.68
C ALA A 110 3.66 2.43 2.29
N LEU A 111 2.38 2.17 1.98
CA LEU A 111 1.78 2.56 0.71
C LEU A 111 1.78 4.08 0.50
N LYS A 112 1.44 4.86 1.54
CA LYS A 112 1.49 6.33 1.48
C LYS A 112 2.89 6.83 1.17
N GLN A 113 3.88 6.37 1.90
CA GLN A 113 5.28 6.76 1.72
C GLN A 113 5.80 6.36 0.34
N TYR A 114 5.40 5.18 -0.17
CA TYR A 114 5.74 4.74 -1.52
C TYR A 114 5.15 5.67 -2.58
N SER A 115 3.88 6.05 -2.45
CA SER A 115 3.21 6.95 -3.40
C SER A 115 3.78 8.36 -3.40
N GLU A 116 4.23 8.85 -2.24
CA GLU A 116 4.84 10.17 -2.09
C GLU A 116 6.29 10.22 -2.59
N GLY A 117 6.89 9.07 -2.88
CA GLY A 117 8.28 8.98 -3.33
C GLY A 117 9.32 9.46 -2.31
N ILE A 118 8.88 9.70 -1.08
CA ILE A 118 9.68 10.23 0.02
C ILE A 118 9.97 9.07 0.98
N TYR A 119 11.17 9.05 1.58
CA TYR A 119 11.50 8.09 2.63
C TYR A 119 11.53 6.60 2.20
N ILE A 120 12.24 6.31 1.12
CA ILE A 120 12.43 4.95 0.56
C ILE A 120 12.79 3.91 1.65
N ARG A 121 13.63 4.29 2.61
CA ARG A 121 13.97 3.44 3.77
C ARG A 121 12.76 3.08 4.61
N ASP A 122 11.92 4.09 4.90
CA ASP A 122 10.78 3.92 5.80
C ASP A 122 9.71 3.04 5.16
N VAL A 123 9.57 3.07 3.83
CA VAL A 123 8.69 2.15 3.08
C VAL A 123 9.08 0.69 3.32
N ALA A 124 10.36 0.36 3.14
CA ALA A 124 10.84 -1.01 3.34
C ALA A 124 10.67 -1.47 4.80
N ASP A 125 10.95 -0.59 5.77
CA ASP A 125 10.78 -0.91 7.19
C ASP A 125 9.31 -1.06 7.58
N ASN A 126 8.43 -0.22 7.08
CA ASN A 126 6.99 -0.35 7.34
C ASN A 126 6.37 -1.57 6.66
N LEU A 127 6.81 -1.97 5.47
CA LEU A 127 6.39 -3.24 4.85
C LEU A 127 6.86 -4.44 5.70
N ARG A 128 8.12 -4.44 6.13
CA ARG A 128 8.66 -5.47 7.03
C ARG A 128 7.86 -5.54 8.33
N LYS A 129 7.60 -4.39 8.95
CA LYS A 129 6.84 -4.27 10.19
C LYS A 129 5.38 -4.71 10.01
N SER A 130 4.77 -4.40 8.87
CA SER A 130 3.43 -4.88 8.55
C SER A 130 3.39 -6.41 8.49
N LEU A 131 4.34 -7.05 7.80
CA LEU A 131 4.43 -8.51 7.74
C LEU A 131 4.68 -9.11 9.13
N GLU A 132 5.58 -8.54 9.93
CA GLU A 132 5.85 -8.98 11.30
C GLU A 132 4.59 -8.91 12.16
N THR A 133 3.90 -7.77 12.14
CA THR A 133 2.68 -7.53 12.92
C THR A 133 1.55 -8.45 12.45
N PHE A 134 1.43 -8.67 11.14
CA PHE A 134 0.47 -9.62 10.59
C PHE A 134 0.69 -11.04 11.13
N LEU A 135 1.94 -11.51 11.13
CA LEU A 135 2.26 -12.83 11.67
C LEU A 135 2.04 -12.90 13.19
N GLN A 136 2.30 -11.82 13.93
CA GLN A 136 2.00 -11.75 15.36
C GLN A 136 0.50 -11.84 15.63
N GLU A 137 -0.32 -11.06 14.92
CA GLU A 137 -1.78 -11.07 15.06
C GLU A 137 -2.36 -12.42 14.62
N PHE A 138 -1.86 -13.00 13.51
CA PHE A 138 -2.29 -14.27 12.96
C PHE A 138 -1.98 -15.46 13.91
N LEU A 139 -0.76 -15.50 14.45
CA LEU A 139 -0.28 -16.56 15.34
C LEU A 139 -0.63 -16.33 16.83
N GLY A 140 -1.18 -15.16 17.16
CA GLY A 140 -1.54 -14.81 18.53
C GLY A 140 -0.33 -14.63 19.46
N ASN A 141 0.80 -14.10 18.97
CA ASN A 141 2.02 -13.93 19.74
C ASN A 141 2.68 -12.56 19.52
N THR A 142 3.84 -12.33 20.13
CA THR A 142 4.62 -11.08 20.02
C THR A 142 6.06 -11.32 19.55
N LYS A 143 6.29 -12.46 18.88
CA LYS A 143 7.62 -12.83 18.40
C LYS A 143 8.01 -12.02 17.17
N ASN A 144 9.32 -11.85 16.97
CA ASN A 144 9.82 -11.17 15.79
C ASN A 144 9.62 -11.97 14.49
N LEU A 145 9.84 -11.32 13.36
CA LEU A 145 9.63 -11.88 12.04
C LEU A 145 10.41 -13.18 11.80
N GLU A 146 11.67 -13.24 12.23
CA GLU A 146 12.54 -14.41 12.05
C GLU A 146 12.05 -15.63 12.83
N THR A 147 11.53 -15.41 14.03
CA THR A 147 10.97 -16.49 14.86
C THR A 147 9.61 -16.94 14.32
N ASN A 148 8.75 -16.00 13.96
CA ASN A 148 7.42 -16.28 13.39
C ASN A 148 7.50 -16.97 12.03
N LYS A 149 8.58 -16.78 11.26
CA LYS A 149 8.81 -17.52 10.04
C LYS A 149 8.71 -19.03 10.21
N ASN A 150 9.37 -19.57 11.23
CA ASN A 150 9.36 -21.01 11.47
C ASN A 150 7.97 -21.51 11.87
N GLU A 151 7.23 -20.74 12.65
CA GLU A 151 5.89 -21.06 13.08
C GLU A 151 4.88 -21.00 11.93
N ILE A 152 4.99 -20.00 11.06
CA ILE A 152 4.11 -19.93 9.90
C ILE A 152 4.41 -21.03 8.89
N CYS A 153 5.69 -21.37 8.63
CA CYS A 153 6.04 -22.50 7.77
C CYS A 153 5.49 -23.81 8.32
N LYS A 154 5.55 -24.02 9.64
CA LYS A 154 4.96 -25.19 10.29
C LYS A 154 3.45 -25.22 10.10
N TYR A 155 2.76 -24.11 10.37
CA TYR A 155 1.32 -23.99 10.18
C TYR A 155 0.92 -24.31 8.72
N LEU A 156 1.61 -23.73 7.74
CA LEU A 156 1.34 -23.98 6.32
C LEU A 156 1.53 -25.46 5.95
N GLY A 157 2.59 -26.10 6.46
CA GLY A 157 2.81 -27.53 6.28
C GLY A 157 1.70 -28.39 6.87
N GLU A 158 1.19 -28.05 8.06
CA GLU A 158 0.04 -28.71 8.69
C GLU A 158 -1.25 -28.54 7.88
N GLN A 159 -1.37 -27.47 7.11
CA GLN A 159 -2.47 -27.25 6.17
C GLN A 159 -2.25 -27.92 4.80
N GLY A 160 -1.17 -28.67 4.63
CA GLY A 160 -0.86 -29.41 3.40
C GLY A 160 -0.16 -28.59 2.31
N VAL A 161 0.38 -27.44 2.66
CA VAL A 161 1.18 -26.62 1.71
C VAL A 161 2.53 -27.27 1.49
N ASP A 162 2.93 -27.38 0.23
CA ASP A 162 4.25 -27.92 -0.14
C ASP A 162 5.40 -27.14 0.52
N SER A 163 6.43 -27.86 0.95
CA SER A 163 7.57 -27.27 1.66
C SER A 163 8.36 -26.27 0.81
N GLY A 164 8.37 -26.42 -0.51
CA GLY A 164 8.98 -25.46 -1.43
C GLY A 164 8.21 -24.14 -1.44
N VAL A 165 6.89 -24.20 -1.38
CA VAL A 165 6.02 -22.99 -1.32
C VAL A 165 6.16 -22.32 0.04
N SER A 166 6.04 -23.05 1.15
CA SER A 166 6.21 -22.49 2.49
C SER A 166 7.63 -21.93 2.71
N GLY A 167 8.63 -22.51 2.04
CA GLY A 167 10.01 -22.06 2.05
C GLY A 167 10.25 -20.66 1.45
N LEU A 168 9.31 -20.12 0.67
CA LEU A 168 9.42 -18.77 0.08
C LEU A 168 9.49 -17.65 1.14
N PHE A 169 9.00 -17.91 2.35
CA PHE A 169 9.13 -16.93 3.46
C PHE A 169 10.58 -16.66 3.85
N GLN A 170 11.47 -17.66 3.75
CA GLN A 170 12.87 -17.49 4.13
C GLN A 170 13.63 -16.49 3.24
N PRO A 171 13.58 -16.59 1.89
CA PRO A 171 14.24 -15.63 1.02
C PRO A 171 13.72 -14.20 1.21
N LEU A 172 12.40 -14.03 1.40
CA LEU A 172 11.83 -12.71 1.60
C LEU A 172 12.29 -12.08 2.91
N ILE A 173 12.26 -12.81 4.02
CA ILE A 173 12.74 -12.32 5.32
C ILE A 173 14.23 -11.96 5.24
N ASN A 174 15.02 -12.78 4.55
CA ASN A 174 16.43 -12.47 4.29
C ASN A 174 16.60 -11.22 3.41
N ALA A 175 15.73 -11.01 2.42
CA ALA A 175 15.75 -9.80 1.60
C ALA A 175 15.48 -8.55 2.45
N TYR A 176 14.49 -8.56 3.32
CA TYR A 176 14.25 -7.47 4.25
C TYR A 176 15.44 -7.17 5.14
N LYS A 177 16.07 -8.19 5.71
CA LYS A 177 17.27 -8.04 6.53
C LYS A 177 18.41 -7.41 5.74
N ASN A 178 18.70 -7.92 4.54
CA ASN A 178 19.76 -7.42 3.68
C ASN A 178 19.52 -5.97 3.24
N ILE A 179 18.28 -5.59 2.98
CA ILE A 179 17.92 -4.23 2.61
C ILE A 179 18.15 -3.29 3.80
N ASN A 180 17.67 -3.65 4.99
CA ASN A 180 17.90 -2.86 6.19
C ASN A 180 19.40 -2.69 6.49
N ASP A 181 20.21 -3.75 6.36
CA ASP A 181 21.65 -3.69 6.58
C ASP A 181 22.37 -2.81 5.53
N ARG A 182 21.93 -2.86 4.27
CA ARG A 182 22.48 -2.02 3.19
C ARG A 182 22.10 -0.55 3.38
N ILE A 183 20.82 -0.28 3.67
CA ILE A 183 20.31 1.08 3.89
C ILE A 183 20.98 1.71 5.12
N ALA A 184 21.24 0.93 6.18
CA ALA A 184 21.92 1.43 7.37
C ALA A 184 23.40 1.79 7.12
N LYS A 185 24.04 1.15 6.13
CA LYS A 185 25.48 1.33 5.85
C LYS A 185 25.78 2.29 4.70
N HIS A 186 24.86 2.44 3.75
CA HIS A 186 25.07 3.19 2.50
C HIS A 186 23.87 4.12 2.27
N ASN A 187 24.04 5.31 2.68
CA ASN A 187 23.09 6.39 2.79
C ASN A 187 22.38 6.68 1.49
N ASP A 188 21.91 6.12 0.54
CA ASP A 188 21.21 6.80 -0.58
C ASP A 188 20.65 6.02 -1.78
N ALA A 189 20.74 4.71 -1.88
CA ALA A 189 20.25 4.08 -3.11
C ALA A 189 19.45 2.79 -2.89
N VAL A 190 18.28 2.91 -2.28
CA VAL A 190 17.26 1.87 -2.49
C VAL A 190 16.56 2.19 -3.80
N ASP A 191 16.72 1.31 -4.78
CA ASP A 191 16.05 1.40 -6.05
C ASP A 191 14.52 1.31 -5.85
N LYS A 192 13.78 2.21 -6.48
CA LYS A 192 12.30 2.22 -6.45
C LYS A 192 11.73 0.86 -6.91
N ASN A 193 12.35 0.22 -7.89
CA ASN A 193 11.98 -1.11 -8.36
C ASN A 193 12.10 -2.19 -7.27
N LEU A 194 13.08 -2.04 -6.37
CA LEU A 194 13.23 -2.94 -5.23
C LEU A 194 12.11 -2.78 -4.21
N LEU A 195 11.65 -1.55 -3.98
CA LEU A 195 10.51 -1.28 -3.09
C LEU A 195 9.22 -1.85 -3.67
N GLU A 196 9.00 -1.69 -4.95
CA GLU A 196 7.87 -2.28 -5.66
C GLU A 196 7.88 -3.80 -5.52
N PHE A 197 9.04 -4.43 -5.75
CA PHE A 197 9.21 -5.86 -5.52
C PHE A 197 8.86 -6.28 -4.09
N LEU A 198 9.32 -5.53 -3.07
CA LEU A 198 8.98 -5.82 -1.67
C LEU A 198 7.49 -5.67 -1.38
N LEU A 199 6.86 -4.66 -1.95
CA LEU A 199 5.42 -4.44 -1.83
C LEU A 199 4.64 -5.65 -2.33
N TYR A 200 4.94 -6.10 -3.55
CA TYR A 200 4.31 -7.28 -4.16
C TYR A 200 4.57 -8.55 -3.36
N GLN A 201 5.81 -8.80 -2.96
CA GLN A 201 6.14 -9.99 -2.19
C GLN A 201 5.43 -10.03 -0.84
N THR A 202 5.32 -8.89 -0.17
CA THR A 202 4.59 -8.78 1.10
C THR A 202 3.11 -9.10 0.91
N GLY A 203 2.48 -8.51 -0.11
CA GLY A 203 1.09 -8.77 -0.46
C GLY A 203 0.83 -10.24 -0.79
N VAL A 204 1.67 -10.85 -1.62
CA VAL A 204 1.57 -12.28 -2.00
C VAL A 204 1.65 -13.20 -0.78
N LEU A 205 2.56 -12.94 0.18
CA LEU A 205 2.68 -13.77 1.38
C LEU A 205 1.48 -13.62 2.32
N ILE A 206 1.02 -12.40 2.53
CA ILE A 206 -0.20 -12.14 3.31
C ILE A 206 -1.38 -12.87 2.68
N ARG A 207 -1.56 -12.74 1.37
CA ARG A 207 -2.60 -13.44 0.61
C ARG A 207 -2.55 -14.92 0.82
N MET A 208 -1.40 -15.54 0.63
CA MET A 208 -1.22 -16.99 0.75
C MET A 208 -1.69 -17.49 2.12
N VAL A 209 -1.26 -16.84 3.20
CA VAL A 209 -1.63 -17.21 4.57
C VAL A 209 -3.14 -17.10 4.79
N ILE A 210 -3.75 -16.03 4.32
CA ILE A 210 -5.20 -15.78 4.51
C ILE A 210 -6.05 -16.73 3.68
N ILE A 211 -5.69 -17.00 2.42
CA ILE A 211 -6.40 -17.97 1.58
C ILE A 211 -6.38 -19.37 2.24
N ILE A 212 -5.22 -19.79 2.72
CA ILE A 212 -5.09 -21.09 3.39
C ILE A 212 -5.90 -21.14 4.67
N LYS A 213 -5.87 -20.08 5.50
CA LYS A 213 -6.71 -19.97 6.70
C LYS A 213 -8.19 -20.15 6.37
N ASN A 214 -8.65 -19.62 5.25
CA ASN A 214 -10.04 -19.66 4.82
C ASN A 214 -10.41 -20.95 4.07
N GLY A 215 -9.55 -21.97 4.08
CA GLY A 215 -9.79 -23.27 3.44
C GLY A 215 -9.56 -23.28 1.93
N GLY A 216 -8.91 -22.26 1.38
CA GLY A 216 -8.45 -22.26 -0.01
C GLY A 216 -7.29 -23.25 -0.19
N LYS A 217 -7.27 -23.92 -1.37
CA LYS A 217 -6.11 -24.72 -1.79
C LYS A 217 -5.19 -23.82 -2.62
N VAL A 218 -3.91 -23.85 -2.33
CA VAL A 218 -2.85 -23.21 -3.14
C VAL A 218 -2.38 -24.18 -4.20
#